data_b4569a49362adbd827f955f489d4aba3
#
_entry.id   b4569a49362adbd827f955f489d4aba3
#
_cell.length_a   1.000
_cell.length_b   1.000
_cell.length_c   1.000
_cell.angle_alpha   90.00
_cell.angle_beta   90.00
_cell.angle_gamma   90.00
#
_symmetry.space_group_name_H-M   'P 1'
#
loop_
_entity.id
_entity.type
_entity.pdbx_description
1 polymer ?
#
loop_
_entity_poly.entity_id
_entity_poly.type
_entity_poly.pdbx_seq_one_letter_code
_entity_poly.pdbx_strand_id
1 'polypeptide(L)'
;MLQKIENWFFKFRLLVLLSFVLLTIVMGYFAVQIRMDAGFYKQLPSNHSFVKTYYEYQDDLSGTNSITVALRTTDGDIFNQEYLKKLFELNQTIRYLPGVNQGSMQSLWTPNVKVMRVTEEGFESTEVIPGNLTPEKLNETEINKIKERILTGGHVGSIVSNDF
;
A
#
# COMPACT_ATOMS: atom_id res chain seq x y z
N MET A 1 -53.39 9.34 28.34
CA MET A 1 -52.26 10.07 27.76
C MET A 1 -51.96 9.65 26.31
N LEU A 2 -51.99 8.37 25.99
CA LEU A 2 -51.79 7.82 24.65
C LEU A 2 -52.75 8.36 23.60
N GLN A 3 -54.04 8.40 23.86
CA GLN A 3 -55.08 8.92 22.92
C GLN A 3 -54.87 10.40 22.52
N LYS A 4 -54.32 11.23 23.41
CA LYS A 4 -54.03 12.64 23.07
C LYS A 4 -52.84 12.76 22.11
N ILE A 5 -51.83 11.87 22.27
CA ILE A 5 -50.68 11.81 21.39
C ILE A 5 -51.11 11.31 20.02
N GLU A 6 -51.91 10.25 19.98
CA GLU A 6 -52.44 9.66 18.76
C GLU A 6 -53.26 10.68 17.95
N ASN A 7 -54.21 11.38 18.57
CA ASN A 7 -55.01 12.42 17.91
C ASN A 7 -54.17 13.60 17.40
N TRP A 8 -53.06 13.92 18.12
CA TRP A 8 -52.16 14.98 17.69
C TRP A 8 -51.38 14.56 16.43
N PHE A 9 -50.89 13.33 16.38
CA PHE A 9 -50.18 12.78 15.20
C PHE A 9 -51.11 12.71 13.98
N PHE A 10 -52.34 12.24 14.15
CA PHE A 10 -53.31 12.18 13.05
C PHE A 10 -53.76 13.56 12.57
N LYS A 11 -53.87 14.53 13.45
CA LYS A 11 -54.19 15.91 13.10
C LYS A 11 -53.12 16.58 12.27
N PHE A 12 -51.84 16.29 12.58
CA PHE A 12 -50.68 16.88 11.91
C PHE A 12 -49.96 15.87 11.01
N ARG A 13 -50.65 14.85 10.51
CA ARG A 13 -50.05 13.75 9.73
C ARG A 13 -49.16 14.21 8.58
N LEU A 14 -49.57 15.28 7.88
CA LEU A 14 -48.81 15.82 6.74
C LEU A 14 -47.50 16.47 7.20
N LEU A 15 -47.52 17.18 8.33
CA LEU A 15 -46.36 17.83 8.91
C LEU A 15 -45.37 16.79 9.44
N VAL A 16 -45.88 15.74 10.08
CA VAL A 16 -45.07 14.60 10.54
C VAL A 16 -44.42 13.91 9.35
N LEU A 17 -45.16 13.63 8.28
CA LEU A 17 -44.63 13.00 7.07
C LEU A 17 -43.55 13.87 6.42
N LEU A 18 -43.80 15.18 6.28
CA LEU A 18 -42.81 16.13 5.76
C LEU A 18 -41.54 16.18 6.61
N SER A 19 -41.68 16.13 7.94
CA SER A 19 -40.50 16.11 8.82
C SER A 19 -39.66 14.84 8.65
N PHE A 20 -40.27 13.67 8.46
CA PHE A 20 -39.54 12.43 8.15
C PHE A 20 -38.87 12.47 6.79
N VAL A 21 -39.56 12.98 5.76
CA VAL A 21 -38.96 13.14 4.43
C VAL A 21 -37.76 14.08 4.49
N LEU A 22 -37.88 15.23 5.17
CA LEU A 22 -36.81 16.17 5.35
C LEU A 22 -35.62 15.53 6.08
N LEU A 23 -35.91 14.82 7.18
CA LEU A 23 -34.88 14.12 7.94
C LEU A 23 -34.16 13.07 7.09
N THR A 24 -34.90 12.31 6.28
CA THR A 24 -34.30 11.30 5.37
C THR A 24 -33.41 11.94 4.33
N ILE A 25 -33.80 13.08 3.75
CA ILE A 25 -32.97 13.82 2.78
C ILE A 25 -31.70 14.30 3.44
N VAL A 26 -31.82 14.90 4.64
CA VAL A 26 -30.65 15.39 5.39
C VAL A 26 -29.71 14.25 5.75
N MET A 27 -30.20 13.14 6.27
CA MET A 27 -29.41 11.96 6.60
C MET A 27 -28.79 11.33 5.35
N GLY A 28 -29.53 11.27 4.24
CA GLY A 28 -29.01 10.80 2.95
C GLY A 28 -27.84 11.65 2.45
N TYR A 29 -27.94 12.96 2.57
CA TYR A 29 -26.87 13.88 2.23
C TYR A 29 -25.59 13.62 3.05
N PHE A 30 -25.72 13.44 4.36
CA PHE A 30 -24.56 13.09 5.21
C PHE A 30 -24.05 11.68 4.96
N ALA A 31 -24.93 10.73 4.65
CA ALA A 31 -24.52 9.34 4.37
C ALA A 31 -23.60 9.25 3.14
N VAL A 32 -23.84 10.04 2.10
CA VAL A 32 -22.98 10.09 0.90
C VAL A 32 -21.59 10.67 1.22
N GLN A 33 -21.46 11.46 2.27
CA GLN A 33 -20.18 12.06 2.68
C GLN A 33 -19.37 11.16 3.62
N ILE A 34 -19.91 10.04 4.06
CA ILE A 34 -19.20 9.09 4.92
C ILE A 34 -18.04 8.50 4.10
N ARG A 35 -16.81 8.77 4.54
CA ARG A 35 -15.59 8.12 4.03
C ARG A 35 -15.13 7.11 5.06
N MET A 36 -14.94 5.88 4.62
CA MET A 36 -14.30 4.88 5.46
C MET A 36 -12.80 5.18 5.49
N ASP A 37 -12.32 5.57 6.64
CA ASP A 37 -10.91 5.75 6.93
C ASP A 37 -10.45 4.54 7.77
N ALA A 38 -9.94 3.54 7.06
CA ALA A 38 -9.45 2.29 7.65
C ALA A 38 -7.99 2.42 8.15
N GLY A 39 -7.52 3.63 8.44
CA GLY A 39 -6.18 3.85 8.95
C GLY A 39 -5.90 3.03 10.21
N PHE A 40 -4.79 2.30 10.21
CA PHE A 40 -4.35 1.46 11.33
C PHE A 40 -4.35 2.23 12.67
N TYR A 41 -4.00 3.49 12.64
CA TYR A 41 -3.93 4.37 13.80
C TYR A 41 -5.27 4.55 14.55
N LYS A 42 -6.39 4.51 13.84
CA LYS A 42 -7.72 4.68 14.45
C LYS A 42 -8.22 3.44 15.19
N GLN A 43 -7.58 2.30 14.96
CA GLN A 43 -7.88 1.04 15.64
C GLN A 43 -7.10 0.89 16.97
N LEU A 44 -6.11 1.74 17.20
CA LEU A 44 -5.32 1.68 18.41
C LEU A 44 -5.94 2.53 19.55
N PRO A 45 -5.94 2.03 20.79
CA PRO A 45 -6.44 2.78 21.93
C PRO A 45 -5.55 4.01 22.20
N SER A 46 -6.01 5.19 21.82
CA SER A 46 -5.25 6.45 21.86
C SER A 46 -4.73 6.84 23.25
N ASN A 47 -5.33 6.29 24.32
CA ASN A 47 -4.93 6.57 25.71
C ASN A 47 -3.82 5.66 26.23
N HIS A 48 -3.44 4.61 25.51
CA HIS A 48 -2.38 3.70 25.93
C HIS A 48 -1.01 4.38 25.84
N SER A 49 -0.13 4.20 26.82
CA SER A 49 1.19 4.84 26.87
C SER A 49 2.05 4.52 25.65
N PHE A 50 2.06 3.26 25.22
CA PHE A 50 2.78 2.81 24.03
C PHE A 50 2.30 3.55 22.76
N VAL A 51 0.99 3.75 22.62
CA VAL A 51 0.40 4.44 21.46
C VAL A 51 0.77 5.92 21.46
N LYS A 52 0.82 6.57 22.63
CA LYS A 52 1.29 7.96 22.75
C LYS A 52 2.75 8.09 22.35
N THR A 53 3.61 7.23 22.85
CA THR A 53 5.03 7.21 22.48
C THR A 53 5.21 6.94 20.99
N TYR A 54 4.42 6.00 20.43
CA TYR A 54 4.45 5.74 18.98
C TYR A 54 4.08 6.98 18.17
N TYR A 55 3.03 7.74 18.54
CA TYR A 55 2.65 8.98 17.85
C TYR A 55 3.70 10.08 17.97
N GLU A 56 4.41 10.13 19.09
CA GLU A 56 5.48 11.10 19.33
C GLU A 56 6.67 10.88 18.39
N TYR A 57 6.99 9.61 18.08
CA TYR A 57 8.13 9.23 17.25
C TYR A 57 7.74 8.67 15.88
N GLN A 58 6.48 8.77 15.45
CA GLN A 58 6.01 8.18 14.20
C GLN A 58 6.70 8.73 12.95
N ASP A 59 7.14 9.98 13.01
CA ASP A 59 7.83 10.62 11.88
C ASP A 59 9.28 10.12 11.73
N ASP A 60 9.88 9.66 12.84
CA ASP A 60 11.22 9.07 12.86
C ASP A 60 11.19 7.56 12.59
N LEU A 61 10.06 6.91 12.88
CA LEU A 61 9.82 5.51 12.60
C LEU A 61 9.15 5.38 11.24
N SER A 62 9.68 4.54 10.37
CA SER A 62 9.02 4.22 9.10
C SER A 62 7.58 3.77 9.39
N GLY A 63 6.60 4.50 8.83
CA GLY A 63 5.19 4.37 9.15
C GLY A 63 4.65 2.94 8.94
N THR A 64 3.61 2.60 9.70
CA THR A 64 2.92 1.31 9.63
C THR A 64 2.05 1.15 8.38
N ASN A 65 1.82 2.23 7.62
CA ASN A 65 1.05 2.19 6.39
C ASN A 65 1.98 1.88 5.22
N SER A 66 1.84 0.69 4.65
CA SER A 66 2.51 0.30 3.41
C SER A 66 1.49 0.11 2.29
N ILE A 67 1.88 0.49 1.09
CA ILE A 67 1.10 0.24 -0.13
C ILE A 67 1.92 -0.70 -1.00
N THR A 68 1.33 -1.84 -1.34
CA THR A 68 1.92 -2.76 -2.30
C THR A 68 1.37 -2.47 -3.69
N VAL A 69 2.27 -2.16 -4.61
CA VAL A 69 1.94 -1.95 -6.03
C VAL A 69 2.43 -3.16 -6.81
N ALA A 70 1.50 -3.90 -7.40
CA ALA A 70 1.82 -5.07 -8.20
C ALA A 70 1.81 -4.72 -9.70
N LEU A 71 2.92 -4.95 -10.39
CA LEU A 71 3.01 -4.93 -11.84
C LEU A 71 2.84 -6.38 -12.32
N ARG A 72 1.82 -6.62 -13.14
CA ARG A 72 1.53 -7.95 -13.69
C ARG A 72 1.76 -7.97 -15.20
N THR A 73 2.41 -9.03 -15.70
CA THR A 73 2.40 -9.34 -17.13
C THR A 73 1.18 -10.20 -17.46
N THR A 74 0.63 -10.02 -18.65
CA THR A 74 -0.49 -10.85 -19.17
C THR A 74 0.03 -12.06 -19.93
N ASP A 75 1.20 -11.93 -20.53
CA ASP A 75 1.81 -12.98 -21.35
C ASP A 75 3.30 -13.09 -21.07
N GLY A 76 3.77 -14.32 -20.87
CA GLY A 76 5.19 -14.62 -20.69
C GLY A 76 5.75 -14.41 -19.28
N ASP A 77 7.06 -14.51 -19.18
CA ASP A 77 7.86 -14.40 -17.96
C ASP A 77 8.16 -12.93 -17.67
N ILE A 78 8.25 -12.57 -16.38
CA ILE A 78 8.68 -11.24 -15.91
C ILE A 78 10.18 -10.96 -16.18
N PHE A 79 10.96 -12.00 -16.43
CA PHE A 79 12.40 -11.89 -16.69
C PHE A 79 12.68 -11.54 -18.16
N ASN A 80 12.22 -10.37 -18.57
CA ASN A 80 12.47 -9.80 -19.87
C ASN A 80 12.78 -8.29 -19.75
N GLN A 81 13.45 -7.76 -20.76
CA GLN A 81 13.90 -6.36 -20.76
C GLN A 81 12.72 -5.38 -20.67
N GLU A 82 11.62 -5.66 -21.37
CA GLU A 82 10.46 -4.77 -21.42
C GLU A 82 9.80 -4.65 -20.05
N TYR A 83 9.58 -5.78 -19.36
CA TYR A 83 9.00 -5.78 -18.02
C TYR A 83 9.89 -5.06 -17.02
N LEU A 84 11.20 -5.39 -17.00
CA LEU A 84 12.15 -4.76 -16.10
C LEU A 84 12.27 -3.26 -16.33
N LYS A 85 12.16 -2.81 -17.58
CA LYS A 85 12.11 -1.38 -17.93
C LYS A 85 10.83 -0.72 -17.39
N LYS A 86 9.67 -1.32 -17.61
CA LYS A 86 8.40 -0.80 -17.04
C LYS A 86 8.43 -0.75 -15.52
N LEU A 87 9.00 -1.77 -14.88
CA LEU A 87 9.18 -1.78 -13.43
C LEU A 87 10.10 -0.65 -12.96
N PHE A 88 11.17 -0.35 -13.70
CA PHE A 88 12.05 0.78 -13.42
C PHE A 88 11.32 2.12 -13.53
N GLU A 89 10.57 2.35 -14.60
CA GLU A 89 9.79 3.57 -14.80
C GLU A 89 8.75 3.76 -13.70
N LEU A 90 8.05 2.68 -13.32
CA LEU A 90 7.10 2.68 -12.21
C LEU A 90 7.79 3.01 -10.88
N ASN A 91 8.95 2.38 -10.62
CA ASN A 91 9.75 2.63 -9.43
C ASN A 91 10.16 4.11 -9.33
N GLN A 92 10.62 4.72 -10.43
CA GLN A 92 10.97 6.14 -10.48
C GLN A 92 9.75 7.03 -10.24
N THR A 93 8.63 6.70 -10.86
CA THR A 93 7.39 7.47 -10.69
C THR A 93 6.93 7.47 -9.24
N ILE A 94 6.89 6.30 -8.59
CA ILE A 94 6.45 6.16 -7.19
C ILE A 94 7.44 6.86 -6.25
N ARG A 95 8.73 6.75 -6.51
CA ARG A 95 9.79 7.34 -5.67
C ARG A 95 9.62 8.86 -5.45
N TYR A 96 9.12 9.55 -6.47
CA TYR A 96 8.95 11.01 -6.43
C TYR A 96 7.53 11.45 -6.07
N LEU A 97 6.62 10.53 -5.71
CA LEU A 97 5.30 10.92 -5.21
C LEU A 97 5.38 11.56 -3.82
N PRO A 98 4.58 12.61 -3.57
CA PRO A 98 4.50 13.22 -2.25
C PRO A 98 4.04 12.20 -1.20
N GLY A 99 4.72 12.17 -0.05
CA GLY A 99 4.39 11.27 1.05
C GLY A 99 5.01 9.87 0.98
N VAL A 100 5.79 9.57 -0.06
CA VAL A 100 6.54 8.31 -0.15
C VAL A 100 7.87 8.43 0.58
N ASN A 101 8.09 7.55 1.56
CA ASN A 101 9.39 7.41 2.21
C ASN A 101 10.31 6.59 1.30
N GLN A 102 11.24 7.27 0.64
CA GLN A 102 12.17 6.66 -0.31
C GLN A 102 13.08 5.60 0.34
N GLY A 103 13.41 5.77 1.62
CA GLY A 103 14.29 4.84 2.35
C GLY A 103 13.62 3.49 2.67
N SER A 104 12.29 3.47 2.80
CA SER A 104 11.51 2.25 3.07
C SER A 104 10.93 1.60 1.82
N MET A 105 11.12 2.21 0.65
CA MET A 105 10.65 1.66 -0.62
C MET A 105 11.43 0.40 -0.99
N GLN A 106 10.72 -0.68 -1.30
CA GLN A 106 11.31 -1.96 -1.70
C GLN A 106 10.85 -2.34 -3.10
N SER A 107 11.80 -2.56 -3.98
CA SER A 107 11.60 -3.02 -5.36
C SER A 107 12.87 -3.71 -5.83
N LEU A 108 12.80 -4.49 -6.89
CA LEU A 108 14.00 -5.10 -7.51
C LEU A 108 15.06 -4.06 -7.93
N TRP A 109 14.63 -2.81 -8.19
CA TRP A 109 15.50 -1.69 -8.56
C TRP A 109 15.96 -0.83 -7.39
N THR A 110 15.66 -1.23 -6.15
CA THR A 110 16.10 -0.47 -4.97
C THR A 110 17.31 -1.13 -4.30
N PRO A 111 18.29 -0.35 -3.83
CA PRO A 111 19.55 -0.90 -3.30
C PRO A 111 19.41 -1.60 -1.94
N ASN A 112 18.25 -1.46 -1.28
CA ASN A 112 17.94 -2.15 -0.03
C ASN A 112 17.46 -3.59 -0.24
N VAL A 113 17.14 -3.99 -1.48
CA VAL A 113 16.79 -5.37 -1.84
C VAL A 113 18.07 -6.09 -2.26
N LYS A 114 18.57 -6.95 -1.36
CA LYS A 114 19.89 -7.58 -1.48
C LYS A 114 19.77 -9.09 -1.34
N VAL A 115 20.72 -9.77 -1.97
CA VAL A 115 20.92 -11.22 -1.80
C VAL A 115 22.13 -11.41 -0.89
N MET A 116 21.97 -12.19 0.16
CA MET A 116 23.07 -12.59 1.02
C MET A 116 23.59 -13.96 0.59
N ARG A 117 24.89 -14.06 0.41
CA ARG A 117 25.60 -15.33 0.15
C ARG A 117 26.60 -15.58 1.25
N VAL A 118 26.73 -16.84 1.64
CA VAL A 118 27.78 -17.28 2.55
C VAL A 118 28.97 -17.70 1.68
N THR A 119 30.09 -17.06 1.89
CA THR A 119 31.37 -17.39 1.23
C THR A 119 32.38 -17.92 2.26
N GLU A 120 33.49 -18.44 1.82
CA GLU A 120 34.57 -18.89 2.74
C GLU A 120 35.13 -17.72 3.59
N GLU A 121 35.01 -16.49 3.08
CA GLU A 121 35.51 -15.27 3.74
C GLU A 121 34.43 -14.60 4.64
N GLY A 122 33.20 -15.09 4.65
CA GLY A 122 32.10 -14.56 5.45
C GLY A 122 30.80 -14.33 4.67
N PHE A 123 30.04 -13.32 5.06
CA PHE A 123 28.78 -12.95 4.41
C PHE A 123 29.01 -11.89 3.34
N GLU A 124 28.65 -12.20 2.11
CA GLU A 124 28.61 -11.26 1.01
C GLU A 124 27.17 -10.80 0.75
N SER A 125 26.97 -9.49 0.65
CA SER A 125 25.67 -8.89 0.36
C SER A 125 25.73 -8.15 -0.97
N THR A 126 24.96 -8.64 -1.95
CA THR A 126 24.92 -8.07 -3.31
C THR A 126 23.52 -7.58 -3.64
N GLU A 127 23.39 -6.43 -4.29
CA GLU A 127 22.10 -5.95 -4.80
C GLU A 127 21.52 -6.92 -5.83
N VAL A 128 20.19 -7.09 -5.86
CA VAL A 128 19.54 -7.93 -6.88
C VAL A 128 19.82 -7.36 -8.27
N ILE A 129 19.58 -6.07 -8.44
CA ILE A 129 19.97 -5.33 -9.65
C ILE A 129 21.01 -4.30 -9.24
N PRO A 130 22.28 -4.43 -9.68
CA PRO A 130 23.33 -3.48 -9.33
C PRO A 130 23.01 -2.06 -9.77
N GLY A 131 23.31 -1.06 -8.93
CA GLY A 131 23.00 0.33 -9.18
C GLY A 131 23.65 0.96 -10.43
N ASN A 132 24.69 0.31 -10.99
CA ASN A 132 25.33 0.70 -12.25
C ASN A 132 24.61 0.16 -13.50
N LEU A 133 23.61 -0.71 -13.31
CA LEU A 133 22.81 -1.28 -14.39
C LEU A 133 21.62 -0.35 -14.67
N THR A 134 21.39 -0.06 -15.95
CA THR A 134 20.21 0.68 -16.41
C THR A 134 19.37 -0.20 -17.34
N PRO A 135 18.07 0.09 -17.52
CA PRO A 135 17.21 -0.72 -18.40
C PRO A 135 17.77 -0.91 -19.82
N GLU A 136 18.50 0.07 -20.34
CA GLU A 136 19.11 0.02 -21.69
C GLU A 136 20.31 -0.92 -21.76
N LYS A 137 20.96 -1.19 -20.62
CA LYS A 137 22.13 -2.09 -20.52
C LYS A 137 21.73 -3.53 -20.20
N LEU A 138 20.45 -3.80 -20.01
CA LEU A 138 19.96 -5.16 -19.78
C LEU A 138 20.12 -5.99 -21.05
N ASN A 139 20.87 -7.06 -20.94
CA ASN A 139 20.97 -8.12 -21.96
C ASN A 139 20.54 -9.46 -21.33
N GLU A 140 20.37 -10.49 -22.13
CA GLU A 140 19.96 -11.81 -21.65
C GLU A 140 20.86 -12.36 -20.52
N THR A 141 22.15 -12.11 -20.61
CA THR A 141 23.12 -12.57 -19.59
C THR A 141 22.85 -11.89 -18.25
N GLU A 142 22.62 -10.58 -18.24
CA GLU A 142 22.31 -9.83 -17.01
C GLU A 142 20.92 -10.20 -16.46
N ILE A 143 19.94 -10.39 -17.33
CA ILE A 143 18.58 -10.83 -16.93
C ILE A 143 18.67 -12.22 -16.26
N ASN A 144 19.44 -13.16 -16.80
CA ASN A 144 19.62 -14.46 -16.20
C ASN A 144 20.32 -14.38 -14.83
N LYS A 145 21.29 -13.50 -14.66
CA LYS A 145 21.93 -13.25 -13.35
C LYS A 145 20.94 -12.65 -12.34
N ILE A 146 20.09 -11.73 -12.79
CA ILE A 146 19.04 -11.15 -11.95
C ILE A 146 18.05 -12.24 -11.51
N LYS A 147 17.61 -13.09 -12.44
CA LYS A 147 16.75 -14.24 -12.17
C LYS A 147 17.37 -15.17 -11.13
N GLU A 148 18.62 -15.56 -11.32
CA GLU A 148 19.35 -16.38 -10.36
C GLU A 148 19.39 -15.75 -8.97
N ARG A 149 19.73 -14.45 -8.89
CA ARG A 149 19.76 -13.72 -7.61
C ARG A 149 18.39 -13.69 -6.92
N ILE A 150 17.30 -13.51 -7.66
CA ILE A 150 15.93 -13.51 -7.12
C ILE A 150 15.58 -14.88 -6.56
N LEU A 151 15.87 -15.95 -7.31
CA LEU A 151 15.57 -17.33 -6.91
C LEU A 151 16.38 -17.77 -5.69
N THR A 152 17.65 -17.38 -5.63
CA THR A 152 18.55 -17.74 -4.51
C THR A 152 18.43 -16.81 -3.30
N GLY A 153 17.95 -15.58 -3.50
CA GLY A 153 17.88 -14.54 -2.47
C GLY A 153 16.62 -14.59 -1.59
N GLY A 154 15.69 -15.53 -1.82
CA GLY A 154 14.45 -15.63 -1.04
C GLY A 154 13.45 -14.51 -1.32
N HIS A 155 13.51 -13.88 -2.49
CA HIS A 155 12.62 -12.79 -2.87
C HIS A 155 11.32 -13.27 -3.53
N VAL A 156 11.25 -14.55 -3.89
CA VAL A 156 10.04 -15.20 -4.41
C VAL A 156 9.03 -15.37 -3.27
N GLY A 157 7.78 -14.98 -3.53
CA GLY A 157 6.72 -14.94 -2.51
C GLY A 157 6.69 -13.66 -1.68
N SER A 158 7.66 -12.74 -1.84
CA SER A 158 7.65 -11.44 -1.15
C SER A 158 7.65 -10.26 -2.12
N ILE A 159 8.68 -10.11 -2.94
CA ILE A 159 8.81 -9.04 -3.94
C ILE A 159 8.39 -9.53 -5.33
N VAL A 160 8.62 -10.81 -5.59
CA VAL A 160 8.26 -11.48 -6.84
C VAL A 160 7.25 -12.58 -6.51
N SER A 161 6.20 -12.71 -7.33
CA SER A 161 5.19 -13.76 -7.17
C SER A 161 5.79 -15.16 -7.39
N ASN A 162 5.08 -16.19 -6.96
CA ASN A 162 5.50 -17.59 -7.17
C ASN A 162 5.16 -18.10 -8.57
N ASP A 163 4.34 -17.36 -9.32
CA ASP A 163 3.77 -17.75 -10.62
C ASP A 163 4.25 -16.85 -11.78
N PHE A 164 5.49 -16.43 -11.74
CA PHE A 164 6.14 -15.59 -12.76
C PHE A 164 6.50 -16.35 -14.03
#